data_bcbf06df543ebd77b8f6863c2b7c2209
#
_entry.id   bcbf06df543ebd77b8f6863c2b7c2209
#
_cell.length_a   1.000
_cell.length_b   1.000
_cell.length_c   1.000
_cell.angle_alpha   90.00
_cell.angle_beta   90.00
_cell.angle_gamma   90.00
#
_symmetry.space_group_name_H-M   'P 1'
#
loop_
_entity.id
_entity.type
_entity.pdbx_description
1 polymer ?
#
loop_
_entity_poly.entity_id
_entity_poly.type
_entity_poly.pdbx_seq_one_letter_code
_entity_poly.pdbx_strand_id
1 'polypeptide(L)'
;METNKSRVIVDYEKLSDELIEQIKLVYPTGFSQHLISFTNAKGENVSALRFETFEKIYLIRMTNKMAVQIIEDDADYDDDGVLKDGVREKLEEEHSEVDYLTENDNYEEDW
;
A
#
# COMPACT_ATOMS: atom_id res chain seq x y z
N MET A 1 -2.10 -23.47 8.19
CA MET A 1 -1.07 -23.30 8.53
C MET A 1 -0.53 -22.11 8.17
N GLU A 2 0.22 -21.61 8.77
CA GLU A 2 0.60 -20.41 8.53
C GLU A 2 1.64 -20.33 7.56
N THR A 3 1.66 -19.35 6.82
CA THR A 3 2.66 -19.18 5.89
C THR A 3 3.62 -18.20 6.40
N ASN A 4 4.85 -18.45 6.22
CA ASN A 4 5.89 -17.55 6.62
C ASN A 4 6.32 -16.73 5.43
N LYS A 5 5.57 -15.69 5.16
CA LYS A 5 5.91 -14.84 4.03
C LYS A 5 7.13 -14.00 4.35
N SER A 6 7.98 -13.81 3.37
CA SER A 6 9.13 -12.94 3.52
C SER A 6 8.68 -11.50 3.64
N ARG A 7 9.36 -10.73 4.50
CA ARG A 7 9.09 -9.31 4.62
C ARG A 7 10.16 -8.55 3.89
N VAL A 8 9.73 -7.59 3.07
CA VAL A 8 10.63 -6.80 2.26
C VAL A 8 10.39 -5.34 2.59
N ILE A 9 11.44 -4.65 3.01
CA ILE A 9 11.36 -3.22 3.27
C ILE A 9 11.85 -2.51 2.02
N VAL A 10 11.02 -1.65 1.46
CA VAL A 10 11.32 -1.06 0.16
C VAL A 10 10.80 0.36 0.12
N ASP A 11 11.39 1.18 -0.74
CA ASP A 11 10.91 2.54 -0.96
C ASP A 11 9.87 2.55 -2.05
N TYR A 12 8.91 3.47 -1.93
CA TYR A 12 7.79 3.55 -2.86
C TYR A 12 8.27 3.68 -4.30
N GLU A 13 9.28 4.50 -4.51
CA GLU A 13 9.73 4.78 -5.88
C GLU A 13 10.41 3.60 -6.55
N LYS A 14 10.72 2.56 -5.79
CA LYS A 14 11.33 1.37 -6.37
C LYS A 14 10.34 0.29 -6.73
N LEU A 15 9.05 0.53 -6.50
CA LEU A 15 8.03 -0.44 -6.81
C LEU A 15 7.67 -0.38 -8.29
N SER A 16 7.24 -1.51 -8.84
CA SER A 16 6.78 -1.54 -10.21
C SER A 16 5.45 -0.83 -10.33
N ASP A 17 5.10 -0.40 -11.52
CA ASP A 17 3.82 0.24 -11.75
C ASP A 17 2.67 -0.69 -11.39
N GLU A 18 2.82 -1.97 -11.67
CA GLU A 18 1.79 -2.93 -11.38
C GLU A 18 1.51 -3.03 -9.90
N LEU A 19 2.57 -3.06 -9.09
CA LEU A 19 2.39 -3.12 -7.64
C LEU A 19 1.78 -1.83 -7.12
N ILE A 20 2.20 -0.69 -7.66
CA ILE A 20 1.65 0.58 -7.23
C ILE A 20 0.16 0.63 -7.50
N GLU A 21 -0.27 0.14 -8.66
CA GLU A 21 -1.70 0.13 -8.98
C GLU A 21 -2.48 -0.72 -8.02
N GLN A 22 -1.94 -1.86 -7.64
CA GLN A 22 -2.60 -2.74 -6.68
C GLN A 22 -2.68 -2.09 -5.30
N ILE A 23 -1.62 -1.39 -4.92
CA ILE A 23 -1.61 -0.69 -3.65
C ILE A 23 -2.69 0.39 -3.62
N LYS A 24 -2.89 1.09 -4.73
CA LYS A 24 -3.94 2.11 -4.78
C LYS A 24 -5.32 1.51 -4.60
N LEU A 25 -5.52 0.30 -5.09
CA LEU A 25 -6.81 -0.37 -4.89
C LEU A 25 -7.05 -0.73 -3.44
N VAL A 26 -6.00 -1.07 -2.72
CA VAL A 26 -6.12 -1.42 -1.31
C VAL A 26 -6.30 -0.17 -0.44
N TYR A 27 -5.72 0.94 -0.86
CA TYR A 27 -5.75 2.18 -0.09
C TYR A 27 -6.37 3.33 -0.90
N PRO A 28 -7.65 3.20 -1.25
CA PRO A 28 -8.27 4.21 -2.13
C PRO A 28 -8.52 5.54 -1.46
N THR A 29 -8.38 5.63 -0.13
CA THR A 29 -8.57 6.90 0.57
C THR A 29 -7.24 7.51 1.01
N GLY A 30 -6.14 7.05 0.42
CA GLY A 30 -4.83 7.62 0.71
C GLY A 30 -4.00 6.70 1.57
N PHE A 31 -2.77 7.14 1.85
CA PHE A 31 -1.81 6.28 2.53
C PHE A 31 -1.53 6.69 3.97
N SER A 32 -1.58 7.98 4.26
CA SER A 32 -1.04 8.48 5.54
C SER A 32 -1.77 7.90 6.75
N GLN A 33 -3.06 7.66 6.65
CA GLN A 33 -3.81 7.17 7.80
C GLN A 33 -3.62 5.68 8.03
N HIS A 34 -2.91 5.01 7.14
CA HIS A 34 -2.72 3.56 7.25
C HIS A 34 -1.28 3.16 7.55
N LEU A 35 -0.42 4.12 7.81
CA LEU A 35 0.98 3.80 8.07
C LEU A 35 1.14 3.08 9.40
N ILE A 36 2.01 2.09 9.42
CA ILE A 36 2.37 1.40 10.65
C ILE A 36 3.78 1.80 11.05
N SER A 37 4.11 1.61 12.31
CA SER A 37 5.44 1.91 12.80
C SER A 37 6.13 0.63 13.23
N PHE A 38 7.41 0.55 12.98
CA PHE A 38 8.19 -0.58 13.44
C PHE A 38 9.62 -0.13 13.69
N THR A 39 10.37 -0.96 14.40
CA THR A 39 11.76 -0.68 14.69
C THR A 39 12.62 -1.50 13.75
N ASN A 40 13.52 -0.83 13.02
CA ASN A 40 14.36 -1.56 12.08
C ASN A 40 15.56 -2.16 12.79
N ALA A 41 16.45 -2.81 12.03
CA ALA A 41 17.59 -3.51 12.59
C ALA A 41 18.56 -2.57 13.31
N LYS A 42 18.52 -1.29 12.99
CA LYS A 42 19.39 -0.32 13.64
C LYS A 42 18.76 0.30 14.88
N GLY A 43 17.57 -0.14 15.25
CA GLY A 43 16.89 0.39 16.41
C GLY A 43 16.15 1.68 16.16
N GLU A 44 15.96 2.05 14.91
CA GLU A 44 15.26 3.27 14.56
C GLU A 44 13.79 3.01 14.31
N ASN A 45 12.95 3.96 14.71
CA ASN A 45 11.52 3.86 14.42
C ASN A 45 11.27 4.28 12.99
N VAL A 46 10.59 3.43 12.24
CA VAL A 46 10.33 3.67 10.82
C VAL A 46 8.84 3.51 10.59
N SER A 47 8.26 4.34 9.76
CA SER A 47 6.87 4.17 9.36
C SER A 47 6.80 3.62 7.94
N ALA A 48 5.77 2.85 7.67
CA ALA A 48 5.63 2.20 6.37
C ALA A 48 4.19 1.84 6.09
N LEU A 49 3.91 1.69 4.80
CA LEU A 49 2.62 1.21 4.34
C LEU A 49 2.77 -0.29 4.08
N ARG A 50 1.85 -1.08 4.59
CA ARG A 50 1.93 -2.52 4.46
C ARG A 50 1.15 -3.01 3.24
N PHE A 51 1.73 -3.90 2.46
CA PHE A 51 1.04 -4.49 1.32
C PHE A 51 1.46 -5.95 1.19
N GLU A 52 0.50 -6.84 1.15
CA GLU A 52 0.77 -8.26 1.15
C GLU A 52 0.41 -8.91 -0.18
N THR A 53 1.32 -9.73 -0.71
CA THR A 53 1.05 -10.55 -1.89
C THR A 53 1.04 -12.01 -1.44
N PHE A 54 0.98 -12.93 -2.40
CA PHE A 54 1.02 -14.35 -2.04
C PHE A 54 2.31 -14.75 -1.35
N GLU A 55 3.42 -14.16 -1.75
CA GLU A 55 4.70 -14.60 -1.27
C GLU A 55 5.40 -13.64 -0.32
N LYS A 56 5.02 -12.38 -0.33
CA LYS A 56 5.76 -11.35 0.39
C LYS A 56 4.86 -10.37 1.09
N ILE A 57 5.37 -9.82 2.16
CA ILE A 57 4.75 -8.67 2.80
C ILE A 57 5.67 -7.51 2.58
N TYR A 58 5.21 -6.53 1.81
CA TYR A 58 6.00 -5.34 1.53
C TYR A 58 5.75 -4.31 2.62
N LEU A 59 6.82 -3.78 3.16
CA LEU A 59 6.76 -2.65 4.08
C LEU A 59 7.36 -1.48 3.33
N ILE A 60 6.49 -0.62 2.82
CA ILE A 60 6.89 0.44 1.91
C ILE A 60 7.18 1.68 2.75
N ARG A 61 8.46 1.99 2.91
CA ARG A 61 8.85 3.08 3.80
C ARG A 61 8.36 4.42 3.29
N MET A 62 7.76 5.18 4.18
CA MET A 62 7.40 6.56 3.89
C MET A 62 7.02 7.23 5.20
N THR A 63 7.32 8.52 5.30
CA THR A 63 6.86 9.31 6.44
C THR A 63 5.45 9.78 6.15
N ASN A 64 4.78 10.30 7.17
CA ASN A 64 3.47 10.86 6.96
C ASN A 64 3.49 11.94 5.90
N LYS A 65 4.50 12.78 5.94
CA LYS A 65 4.61 13.86 4.98
C LYS A 65 4.76 13.32 3.57
N MET A 66 5.60 12.30 3.39
CA MET A 66 5.76 11.68 2.09
C MET A 66 4.47 11.03 1.61
N ALA A 67 3.77 10.38 2.52
CA ALA A 67 2.53 9.71 2.16
C ALA A 67 1.50 10.71 1.64
N VAL A 68 1.38 11.85 2.30
CA VAL A 68 0.47 12.89 1.85
C VAL A 68 0.91 13.44 0.49
N GLN A 69 2.22 13.68 0.34
CA GLN A 69 2.74 14.25 -0.88
C GLN A 69 2.53 13.31 -2.08
N ILE A 70 2.74 12.03 -1.88
CA ILE A 70 2.56 11.05 -2.95
C ILE A 70 1.13 11.13 -3.48
N ILE A 71 0.16 11.22 -2.58
CA ILE A 71 -1.24 11.28 -2.99
C ILE A 71 -1.57 12.60 -3.68
N GLU A 72 -1.03 13.69 -3.16
CA GLU A 72 -1.29 15.00 -3.77
C GLU A 72 -0.73 15.09 -5.18
N ASP A 73 0.39 14.44 -5.42
CA ASP A 73 1.03 14.49 -6.72
C ASP A 73 0.45 13.49 -7.71
N ASP A 74 -0.41 12.59 -7.25
CA ASP A 74 -0.91 11.51 -8.08
C ASP A 74 -2.25 11.91 -8.72
N ALA A 75 -2.26 12.01 -10.03
CA ALA A 75 -3.46 12.46 -10.74
C ALA A 75 -4.63 11.48 -10.62
N ASP A 76 -4.38 10.27 -10.16
CA ASP A 76 -5.44 9.28 -9.98
C ASP A 76 -6.29 9.55 -8.75
N TYR A 77 -5.80 10.38 -7.83
CA TYR A 77 -6.55 10.74 -6.63
C TYR A 77 -7.12 12.13 -6.78
N ASP A 78 -8.29 12.36 -6.20
CA ASP A 78 -8.93 13.68 -6.29
C ASP A 78 -8.40 14.60 -5.19
N ASP A 79 -8.97 15.79 -5.09
CA ASP A 79 -8.51 16.80 -4.15
C ASP A 79 -8.71 16.38 -2.70
N ASP A 80 -9.61 15.45 -2.47
CA ASP A 80 -9.84 14.96 -1.12
C ASP A 80 -8.97 13.74 -0.79
N GLY A 81 -8.12 13.35 -1.71
CA GLY A 81 -7.24 12.21 -1.49
C GLY A 81 -7.92 10.88 -1.70
N VAL A 82 -8.99 10.86 -2.48
CA VAL A 82 -9.75 9.64 -2.77
C VAL A 82 -9.50 9.23 -4.21
N LEU A 83 -9.27 7.95 -4.42
CA LEU A 83 -9.04 7.41 -5.75
C LEU A 83 -10.28 7.65 -6.61
N LYS A 84 -10.08 8.22 -7.78
CA LYS A 84 -11.19 8.58 -8.66
C LYS A 84 -11.92 7.33 -9.13
N ASP A 85 -13.25 7.42 -9.25
CA ASP A 85 -14.07 6.26 -9.58
C ASP A 85 -13.66 5.62 -10.91
N GLY A 86 -13.43 6.42 -11.92
CA GLY A 86 -13.04 5.86 -13.21
C GLY A 86 -11.72 5.14 -13.18
N VAL A 87 -10.77 5.68 -12.42
CA VAL A 87 -9.48 5.05 -12.27
C VAL A 87 -9.64 3.75 -11.49
N ARG A 88 -10.43 3.79 -10.42
CA ARG A 88 -10.63 2.61 -9.59
C ARG A 88 -11.22 1.46 -10.40
N GLU A 89 -12.22 1.76 -11.22
CA GLU A 89 -12.85 0.73 -12.03
C GLU A 89 -11.87 0.12 -13.01
N LYS A 90 -11.04 0.96 -13.61
CA LYS A 90 -10.06 0.49 -14.56
C LYS A 90 -9.04 -0.42 -13.90
N LEU A 91 -8.55 -0.01 -12.73
CA LEU A 91 -7.56 -0.80 -12.02
C LEU A 91 -8.15 -2.11 -11.51
N GLU A 92 -9.41 -2.08 -11.05
CA GLU A 92 -10.06 -3.30 -10.61
C GLU A 92 -10.18 -4.29 -11.75
N GLU A 93 -10.45 -3.80 -12.93
CA GLU A 93 -10.55 -4.67 -14.08
C GLU A 93 -9.20 -5.25 -14.47
N GLU A 94 -8.17 -4.41 -14.43
CA GLU A 94 -6.83 -4.86 -14.81
C GLU A 94 -6.28 -5.89 -13.83
N HIS A 95 -6.67 -5.82 -12.57
CA HIS A 95 -6.15 -6.71 -11.55
C HIS A 95 -7.20 -7.66 -11.00
N SER A 96 -8.21 -7.97 -11.80
CA SER A 96 -9.34 -8.76 -11.34
C SER A 96 -8.97 -10.18 -10.94
N GLU A 97 -7.86 -10.69 -11.44
CA GLU A 97 -7.47 -12.06 -11.12
C GLU A 97 -6.57 -12.15 -9.90
N VAL A 98 -6.29 -11.02 -9.27
CA VAL A 98 -5.40 -11.02 -8.12
C VAL A 98 -6.21 -11.20 -6.85
N ASP A 99 -5.98 -12.32 -6.15
CA ASP A 99 -6.76 -12.64 -4.97
C ASP A 99 -6.26 -12.05 -3.68
N TYR A 100 -4.97 -11.79 -3.59
CA TYR A 100 -4.41 -11.35 -2.31
C TYR A 100 -4.81 -9.94 -1.91
N LEU A 101 -5.43 -9.20 -2.81
CA LEU A 101 -5.87 -7.85 -2.46
C LEU A 101 -6.91 -7.87 -1.36
N THR A 102 -7.75 -8.91 -1.33
CA THR A 102 -8.75 -9.04 -0.29
C THR A 102 -8.13 -9.26 1.07
N GLU A 103 -6.98 -9.92 1.11
CA GLU A 103 -6.32 -10.19 2.37
C GLU A 103 -5.84 -8.90 3.03
N ASN A 104 -5.46 -7.92 2.23
CA ASN A 104 -5.03 -6.65 2.78
C ASN A 104 -6.18 -5.93 3.48
N ASP A 105 -7.37 -6.00 2.92
CA ASP A 105 -8.52 -5.37 3.55
C ASP A 105 -8.84 -5.99 4.89
N ASN A 106 -8.78 -7.31 4.98
CA ASN A 106 -9.09 -7.98 6.22
C ASN A 106 -8.09 -7.68 7.29
N TYR A 107 -6.85 -7.47 6.90
CA TYR A 107 -5.79 -7.29 7.87
C TYR A 107 -5.95 -6.01 8.67
N GLU A 108 -6.53 -4.99 8.09
CA GLU A 108 -6.66 -3.73 8.78
C GLU A 108 -7.57 -3.79 9.98
N GLU A 109 -8.48 -4.71 9.97
CA GLU A 109 -9.47 -4.75 11.04
C GLU A 109 -8.93 -5.34 12.32
N ASP A 110 -7.77 -5.93 12.28
CA ASP A 110 -7.22 -6.56 13.46
C ASP A 110 -6.42 -5.61 14.31
N TRP A 111 -6.30 -4.38 13.94
CA TRP A 111 -5.56 -3.42 14.73
C TRP A 111 -6.46 -2.63 15.65
#